data_96617cf96bb5b6f4f3b9d5e99ea04066
#
_entry.id   96617cf96bb5b6f4f3b9d5e99ea04066
#
_cell.length_a   1.000
_cell.length_b   1.000
_cell.length_c   1.000
_cell.angle_alpha   90.00
_cell.angle_beta   90.00
_cell.angle_gamma   90.00
#
_symmetry.space_group_name_H-M   'P 1'
#
loop_
_entity.id
_entity.type
_entity.pdbx_description
1 polymer ?
#
loop_
_entity_poly.entity_id
_entity_poly.type
_entity_poly.pdbx_seq_one_letter_code
_entity_poly.pdbx_strand_id
1 'polypeptide(L)'
;MFKSQFNVSKRNPVWVFIGLFQPICYMLLFAPLLKSLVGVPGFPPGGAYNIFTPGLMVMMAIFGAGFAGFNIISRLRSGFIERMRVTPVSRIAMIFGSLAVDGLLFMIQIALLLVVGLLLGFRPSAGGMALLAVLLFITGMTMACFSYALALLVKDEGGLAASVNLLVLPLMLLSGIMLPLSLAPELLRNIAKFNPFTYAVDASRALVAGDFGADSVIKAFIIIGVLAVLTIYWATRSIRHAAM
;
A
#
# COMPACT_ATOMS: atom_id res chain seq x y z
N MET A 1 14.39 -20.52 2.55
CA MET A 1 14.48 -19.06 2.35
C MET A 1 13.35 -18.29 3.03
N PHE A 2 12.09 -18.59 2.76
CA PHE A 2 10.94 -17.95 3.44
C PHE A 2 11.07 -17.97 4.98
N LYS A 3 11.33 -19.14 5.59
CA LYS A 3 11.55 -19.28 7.05
C LYS A 3 12.71 -18.43 7.59
N SER A 4 13.80 -18.31 6.84
CA SER A 4 14.96 -17.52 7.25
C SER A 4 14.66 -16.03 7.26
N GLN A 5 14.00 -15.50 6.23
CA GLN A 5 13.62 -14.10 6.15
C GLN A 5 12.55 -13.72 7.15
N PHE A 6 11.54 -14.58 7.33
CA PHE A 6 10.51 -14.40 8.34
C PHE A 6 11.08 -14.37 9.76
N ASN A 7 12.11 -15.20 10.04
CA ASN A 7 12.79 -15.18 11.33
C ASN A 7 13.64 -13.91 11.55
N VAL A 8 14.25 -13.36 10.51
CA VAL A 8 14.99 -12.08 10.59
C VAL A 8 14.02 -10.92 10.87
N SER A 9 12.86 -10.92 10.21
CA SER A 9 11.83 -9.90 10.44
C SER A 9 11.20 -9.99 11.83
N LYS A 10 10.99 -11.20 12.37
CA LYS A 10 10.54 -11.41 13.76
C LYS A 10 11.53 -10.88 14.79
N ARG A 11 12.83 -10.90 14.49
CA ARG A 11 13.90 -10.44 15.41
C ARG A 11 13.97 -8.92 15.50
N ASN A 12 13.31 -8.19 14.60
CA ASN A 12 13.34 -6.72 14.59
C ASN A 12 11.92 -6.13 14.49
N PRO A 13 11.07 -6.28 15.53
CA PRO A 13 9.69 -5.77 15.53
C PRO A 13 9.63 -4.23 15.43
N VAL A 14 10.75 -3.55 15.70
CA VAL A 14 10.87 -2.09 15.65
C VAL A 14 10.44 -1.53 14.30
N TRP A 15 10.77 -2.18 13.18
CA TRP A 15 10.35 -1.74 11.85
C TRP A 15 8.84 -1.78 11.63
N VAL A 16 8.16 -2.76 12.23
CA VAL A 16 6.70 -2.86 12.17
C VAL A 16 6.07 -1.69 12.95
N PHE A 17 6.62 -1.39 14.14
CA PHE A 17 6.15 -0.26 14.95
C PHE A 17 6.42 1.09 14.29
N ILE A 18 7.61 1.29 13.69
CA ILE A 18 7.93 2.53 12.97
C ILE A 18 6.95 2.73 11.81
N GLY A 19 6.66 1.67 11.03
CA GLY A 19 5.72 1.75 9.91
C GLY A 19 4.27 2.03 10.33
N LEU A 20 3.88 1.64 11.55
CA LEU A 20 2.56 1.90 12.13
C LEU A 20 2.45 3.26 12.82
N PHE A 21 3.57 3.82 13.27
CA PHE A 21 3.57 5.04 14.07
C PHE A 21 2.87 6.20 13.35
N GLN A 22 3.23 6.45 12.09
CA GLN A 22 2.66 7.53 11.30
C GLN A 22 1.14 7.37 11.06
N PRO A 23 0.62 6.21 10.58
CA PRO A 23 -0.82 5.99 10.45
C PRO A 23 -1.59 6.10 11.76
N ILE A 24 -1.03 5.61 12.86
CA ILE A 24 -1.65 5.73 14.19
C ILE A 24 -1.70 7.20 14.63
N CYS A 25 -0.61 7.96 14.46
CA CYS A 25 -0.61 9.39 14.74
C CYS A 25 -1.67 10.12 13.91
N TYR A 26 -1.76 9.80 12.61
CA TYR A 26 -2.80 10.39 11.78
C TYR A 26 -4.21 10.02 12.27
N MET A 27 -4.42 8.78 12.68
CA MET A 27 -5.71 8.34 13.19
C MET A 27 -6.09 9.05 14.49
N LEU A 28 -5.13 9.25 15.41
CA LEU A 28 -5.36 9.91 16.69
C LEU A 28 -5.54 11.42 16.55
N LEU A 29 -4.82 12.07 15.65
CA LEU A 29 -4.84 13.52 15.49
C LEU A 29 -5.91 14.00 14.51
N PHE A 30 -6.06 13.35 13.35
CA PHE A 30 -6.98 13.81 12.31
C PHE A 30 -8.41 13.29 12.46
N ALA A 31 -8.61 12.09 12.98
CA ALA A 31 -9.98 11.58 13.12
C ALA A 31 -10.85 12.42 14.08
N PRO A 32 -10.36 12.97 15.21
CA PRO A 32 -11.10 13.92 16.01
C PRO A 32 -11.44 15.22 15.27
N LEU A 33 -10.50 15.74 14.45
CA LEU A 33 -10.74 16.94 13.63
C LEU A 33 -11.84 16.69 12.59
N LEU A 34 -11.86 15.50 11.99
CA LEU A 34 -12.89 15.13 11.03
C LEU A 34 -14.29 14.95 11.68
N LYS A 35 -14.35 14.69 13.00
CA LYS A 35 -15.64 14.65 13.72
C LYS A 35 -16.41 15.98 13.62
N SER A 36 -15.70 17.10 13.60
CA SER A 36 -16.32 18.43 13.45
C SER A 36 -16.90 18.66 12.04
N LEU A 37 -16.44 17.88 11.05
CA LEU A 37 -16.93 17.95 9.67
C LEU A 37 -18.08 16.96 9.39
N VAL A 38 -18.37 16.06 10.32
CA VAL A 38 -19.51 15.13 10.20
C VAL A 38 -20.79 15.94 10.26
N GLY A 39 -21.60 15.82 9.20
CA GLY A 39 -22.85 16.59 9.05
C GLY A 39 -22.74 17.79 8.10
N VAL A 40 -21.55 18.14 7.65
CA VAL A 40 -21.40 19.16 6.59
C VAL A 40 -21.89 18.61 5.25
N PRO A 41 -22.64 19.39 4.44
CA PRO A 41 -23.04 18.95 3.10
C PRO A 41 -21.84 18.49 2.26
N GLY A 42 -21.91 17.28 1.70
CA GLY A 42 -20.83 16.67 0.93
C GLY A 42 -19.92 15.74 1.73
N PHE A 43 -20.04 15.65 3.06
CA PHE A 43 -19.32 14.66 3.86
C PHE A 43 -20.03 13.30 3.77
N PRO A 44 -19.32 12.19 3.45
CA PRO A 44 -19.93 10.87 3.32
C PRO A 44 -20.55 10.38 4.64
N PRO A 45 -21.64 9.60 4.60
CA PRO A 45 -22.24 9.02 5.80
C PRO A 45 -21.32 7.95 6.42
N GLY A 46 -21.42 7.72 7.75
CA GLY A 46 -20.71 6.62 8.42
C GLY A 46 -19.71 7.02 9.51
N GLY A 47 -19.56 8.32 9.76
CA GLY A 47 -18.70 8.83 10.83
C GLY A 47 -17.20 8.93 10.44
N ALA A 48 -16.46 9.75 11.18
CA ALA A 48 -15.07 10.11 10.86
C ALA A 48 -14.14 8.89 10.76
N TYR A 49 -14.23 7.94 11.69
CA TYR A 49 -13.37 6.76 11.69
C TYR A 49 -13.65 5.80 10.53
N ASN A 50 -14.93 5.63 10.14
CA ASN A 50 -15.30 4.74 9.03
C ASN A 50 -14.87 5.29 7.66
N ILE A 51 -14.64 6.60 7.56
CA ILE A 51 -14.16 7.25 6.34
C ILE A 51 -12.65 7.33 6.30
N PHE A 52 -12.03 7.62 7.45
CA PHE A 52 -10.59 7.90 7.51
C PHE A 52 -9.74 6.61 7.61
N THR A 53 -10.18 5.62 8.41
CA THR A 53 -9.42 4.38 8.61
C THR A 53 -9.13 3.61 7.32
N PRO A 54 -10.12 3.35 6.41
CA PRO A 54 -9.82 2.67 5.16
C PRO A 54 -8.87 3.46 4.27
N GLY A 55 -8.96 4.81 4.29
CA GLY A 55 -8.00 5.66 3.59
C GLY A 55 -6.57 5.49 4.13
N LEU A 56 -6.39 5.43 5.45
CA LEU A 56 -5.08 5.16 6.07
C LEU A 56 -4.55 3.75 5.73
N MET A 57 -5.42 2.75 5.63
CA MET A 57 -5.01 1.40 5.19
C MET A 57 -4.50 1.42 3.75
N VAL A 58 -5.16 2.15 2.85
CA VAL A 58 -4.68 2.35 1.47
C VAL A 58 -3.37 3.15 1.46
N MET A 59 -3.24 4.18 2.30
CA MET A 59 -1.98 4.93 2.46
C MET A 59 -0.84 4.00 2.85
N MET A 60 -1.06 3.10 3.81
CA MET A 60 -0.06 2.09 4.18
C MET A 60 0.27 1.14 3.03
N ALA A 61 -0.72 0.75 2.22
CA ALA A 61 -0.49 -0.08 1.04
C ALA A 61 0.41 0.61 0.03
N ILE A 62 0.23 1.91 -0.17
CA ILE A 62 1.00 2.70 -1.13
C ILE A 62 2.40 3.02 -0.57
N PHE A 63 2.47 3.61 0.62
CA PHE A 63 3.73 4.07 1.21
C PHE A 63 4.56 2.92 1.77
N GLY A 64 3.97 2.05 2.58
CA GLY A 64 4.68 0.94 3.21
C GLY A 64 5.31 0.00 2.19
N ALA A 65 4.55 -0.36 1.16
CA ALA A 65 5.05 -1.20 0.08
C ALA A 65 5.92 -0.43 -0.93
N GLY A 66 5.76 0.90 -1.05
CA GLY A 66 6.56 1.75 -1.92
C GLY A 66 8.06 1.76 -1.58
N PHE A 67 8.42 1.47 -0.35
CA PHE A 67 9.81 1.37 0.11
C PHE A 67 10.36 -0.08 0.16
N ALA A 68 9.59 -1.08 -0.25
CA ALA A 68 10.05 -2.47 -0.29
C ALA A 68 11.32 -2.67 -1.14
N GLY A 69 11.54 -1.81 -2.13
CA GLY A 69 12.74 -1.81 -2.98
C GLY A 69 14.06 -1.60 -2.23
N PHE A 70 14.07 -1.02 -1.02
CA PHE A 70 15.28 -0.94 -0.19
C PHE A 70 15.86 -2.31 0.12
N ASN A 71 15.00 -3.32 0.32
CA ASN A 71 15.45 -4.69 0.55
C ASN A 71 16.26 -5.24 -0.64
N ILE A 72 15.90 -4.85 -1.87
CA ILE A 72 16.62 -5.26 -3.07
C ILE A 72 17.97 -4.55 -3.15
N ILE A 73 18.04 -3.24 -2.91
CA ILE A 73 19.29 -2.47 -2.96
C ILE A 73 20.27 -2.98 -1.90
N SER A 74 19.80 -3.22 -0.69
CA SER A 74 20.61 -3.81 0.40
C SER A 74 21.20 -5.17 0.01
N ARG A 75 20.42 -6.01 -0.68
CA ARG A 75 20.88 -7.31 -1.18
C ARG A 75 21.86 -7.18 -2.35
N LEU A 76 21.65 -6.22 -3.24
CA LEU A 76 22.61 -5.91 -4.31
C LEU A 76 23.98 -5.57 -3.71
N ARG A 77 24.01 -4.69 -2.71
CA ARG A 77 25.24 -4.25 -2.02
C ARG A 77 25.92 -5.36 -1.22
N SER A 78 25.17 -6.32 -0.67
CA SER A 78 25.74 -7.44 0.11
C SER A 78 26.38 -8.55 -0.74
N GLY A 79 26.51 -8.36 -2.05
CA GLY A 79 27.03 -9.39 -2.96
C GLY A 79 26.12 -10.62 -3.10
N PHE A 80 24.85 -10.47 -2.73
CA PHE A 80 23.88 -11.56 -2.77
C PHE A 80 23.67 -12.10 -4.19
N ILE A 81 23.73 -11.23 -5.20
CA ILE A 81 23.58 -11.62 -6.62
C ILE A 81 24.80 -12.46 -7.07
N GLU A 82 26.00 -12.14 -6.62
CA GLU A 82 27.22 -12.91 -6.95
C GLU A 82 27.16 -14.30 -6.35
N ARG A 83 26.70 -14.43 -5.09
CA ARG A 83 26.50 -15.74 -4.45
C ARG A 83 25.40 -16.57 -5.11
N MET A 84 24.45 -15.92 -5.79
CA MET A 84 23.36 -16.60 -6.50
C MET A 84 23.80 -17.24 -7.82
N ARG A 85 24.87 -16.77 -8.42
CA ARG A 85 25.40 -17.35 -9.68
C ARG A 85 25.86 -18.81 -9.50
N VAL A 86 26.21 -19.20 -8.28
CA VAL A 86 26.67 -20.56 -7.94
C VAL A 86 25.58 -21.48 -7.35
N THR A 87 24.34 -21.00 -7.21
CA THR A 87 23.23 -21.81 -6.68
C THR A 87 22.19 -22.11 -7.76
N PRO A 88 21.61 -23.32 -7.81
CA PRO A 88 20.64 -23.72 -8.83
C PRO A 88 19.23 -23.14 -8.63
N VAL A 89 19.07 -22.06 -7.86
CA VAL A 89 17.78 -21.44 -7.56
C VAL A 89 17.48 -20.32 -8.55
N SER A 90 16.25 -20.32 -9.10
CA SER A 90 15.86 -19.27 -10.03
C SER A 90 15.76 -17.90 -9.32
N ARG A 91 16.38 -16.88 -9.92
CA ARG A 91 16.41 -15.50 -9.39
C ARG A 91 15.02 -14.92 -9.22
N ILE A 92 14.11 -15.25 -10.14
CA ILE A 92 12.71 -14.86 -10.11
C ILE A 92 12.04 -15.42 -8.87
N ALA A 93 12.21 -16.71 -8.56
CA ALA A 93 11.63 -17.35 -7.37
C ALA A 93 12.12 -16.71 -6.07
N MET A 94 13.35 -16.22 -6.02
CA MET A 94 13.90 -15.56 -4.84
C MET A 94 13.28 -14.19 -4.59
N ILE A 95 13.04 -13.40 -5.65
CA ILE A 95 12.42 -12.08 -5.54
C ILE A 95 10.93 -12.22 -5.20
N PHE A 96 10.23 -13.15 -5.84
CA PHE A 96 8.84 -13.45 -5.46
C PHE A 96 8.73 -13.97 -4.02
N GLY A 97 9.71 -14.77 -3.56
CA GLY A 97 9.80 -15.17 -2.16
C GLY A 97 9.98 -13.99 -1.19
N SER A 98 10.73 -12.98 -1.59
CA SER A 98 10.89 -11.74 -0.81
C SER A 98 9.62 -10.90 -0.80
N LEU A 99 9.01 -10.71 -1.98
CA LEU A 99 7.72 -10.03 -2.12
C LEU A 99 6.64 -10.68 -1.28
N ALA A 100 6.61 -12.02 -1.21
CA ALA A 100 5.64 -12.74 -0.37
C ALA A 100 5.85 -12.47 1.12
N VAL A 101 7.10 -12.36 1.58
CA VAL A 101 7.40 -11.98 2.98
C VAL A 101 6.99 -10.53 3.24
N ASP A 102 7.34 -9.62 2.34
CA ASP A 102 6.98 -8.20 2.47
C ASP A 102 5.45 -8.04 2.47
N GLY A 103 4.73 -8.77 1.61
CA GLY A 103 3.27 -8.81 1.59
C GLY A 103 2.65 -9.35 2.88
N LEU A 104 3.24 -10.39 3.47
CA LEU A 104 2.78 -10.92 4.76
C LEU A 104 2.97 -9.91 5.89
N LEU A 105 4.14 -9.27 5.96
CA LEU A 105 4.43 -8.23 6.96
C LEU A 105 3.48 -7.04 6.80
N PHE A 106 3.22 -6.65 5.57
CA PHE A 106 2.26 -5.60 5.26
C PHE A 106 0.84 -5.98 5.74
N MET A 107 0.38 -7.23 5.53
CA MET A 107 -0.91 -7.68 6.04
C MET A 107 -0.97 -7.68 7.57
N ILE A 108 0.12 -8.03 8.25
CA ILE A 108 0.23 -7.92 9.72
C ILE A 108 0.07 -6.46 10.15
N GLN A 109 0.72 -5.52 9.48
CA GLN A 109 0.60 -4.09 9.79
C GLN A 109 -0.84 -3.58 9.60
N ILE A 110 -1.50 -3.97 8.51
CA ILE A 110 -2.92 -3.65 8.28
C ILE A 110 -3.80 -4.23 9.39
N ALA A 111 -3.58 -5.48 9.78
CA ALA A 111 -4.33 -6.11 10.87
C ALA A 111 -4.14 -5.38 12.20
N LEU A 112 -2.92 -4.93 12.50
CA LEU A 112 -2.64 -4.14 13.70
C LEU A 112 -3.32 -2.76 13.65
N LEU A 113 -3.28 -2.08 12.48
CA LEU A 113 -4.00 -0.80 12.31
C LEU A 113 -5.52 -0.99 12.43
N LEU A 114 -6.04 -2.11 11.91
CA LEU A 114 -7.44 -2.49 12.08
C LEU A 114 -7.81 -2.63 13.56
N VAL A 115 -7.00 -3.34 14.35
CA VAL A 115 -7.24 -3.50 15.80
C VAL A 115 -7.28 -2.14 16.49
N VAL A 116 -6.31 -1.27 16.21
CA VAL A 116 -6.31 0.11 16.75
C VAL A 116 -7.56 0.86 16.33
N GLY A 117 -7.96 0.75 15.06
CA GLY A 117 -9.19 1.36 14.55
C GLY A 117 -10.45 0.89 15.29
N LEU A 118 -10.60 -0.42 15.49
CA LEU A 118 -11.73 -0.99 16.24
C LEU A 118 -11.79 -0.45 17.68
N LEU A 119 -10.66 -0.31 18.34
CA LEU A 119 -10.58 0.26 19.70
C LEU A 119 -11.00 1.75 19.73
N LEU A 120 -10.76 2.50 18.65
CA LEU A 120 -11.11 3.91 18.52
C LEU A 120 -12.55 4.16 18.00
N GLY A 121 -13.29 3.09 17.68
CA GLY A 121 -14.68 3.19 17.24
C GLY A 121 -14.89 3.00 15.74
N PHE A 122 -13.92 2.49 15.02
CA PHE A 122 -14.11 2.01 13.65
C PHE A 122 -15.02 0.78 13.66
N ARG A 123 -16.08 0.79 12.84
CA ARG A 123 -17.08 -0.29 12.77
C ARG A 123 -17.29 -0.71 11.32
N PRO A 124 -16.41 -1.56 10.79
CA PRO A 124 -16.54 -2.05 9.42
C PRO A 124 -17.60 -3.15 9.33
N SER A 125 -18.20 -3.31 8.15
CA SER A 125 -18.98 -4.47 7.80
C SER A 125 -18.12 -5.73 7.77
N ALA A 126 -18.55 -6.79 8.47
CA ALA A 126 -17.78 -8.04 8.54
C ALA A 126 -17.55 -8.68 7.15
N GLY A 127 -18.57 -8.63 6.26
CA GLY A 127 -18.44 -9.17 4.90
C GLY A 127 -17.47 -8.39 4.03
N GLY A 128 -17.38 -7.06 4.20
CA GLY A 128 -16.49 -6.18 3.43
C GLY A 128 -15.02 -6.33 3.80
N MET A 129 -14.73 -6.80 5.01
CA MET A 129 -13.36 -6.91 5.49
C MET A 129 -12.50 -7.89 4.68
N ALA A 130 -13.08 -9.01 4.23
CA ALA A 130 -12.35 -9.97 3.40
C ALA A 130 -11.96 -9.39 2.04
N LEU A 131 -12.92 -8.74 1.36
CA LEU A 131 -12.66 -8.07 0.07
C LEU A 131 -11.72 -6.88 0.24
N LEU A 132 -11.84 -6.12 1.33
CA LEU A 132 -10.92 -5.04 1.67
C LEU A 132 -9.49 -5.56 1.85
N ALA A 133 -9.30 -6.65 2.58
CA ALA A 133 -7.98 -7.26 2.76
C ALA A 133 -7.37 -7.69 1.42
N VAL A 134 -8.17 -8.29 0.52
CA VAL A 134 -7.72 -8.66 -0.83
C VAL A 134 -7.35 -7.43 -1.64
N LEU A 135 -8.17 -6.38 -1.64
CA LEU A 135 -7.88 -5.13 -2.36
C LEU A 135 -6.58 -4.49 -1.86
N LEU A 136 -6.41 -4.39 -0.55
CA LEU A 136 -5.20 -3.83 0.07
C LEU A 136 -3.97 -4.68 -0.22
N PHE A 137 -4.11 -6.01 -0.21
CA PHE A 137 -3.02 -6.91 -0.57
C PHE A 137 -2.58 -6.70 -2.02
N ILE A 138 -3.51 -6.66 -2.97
CA ILE A 138 -3.19 -6.43 -4.39
C ILE A 138 -2.56 -5.04 -4.56
N THR A 139 -3.10 -4.00 -3.91
CA THR A 139 -2.55 -2.63 -3.96
C THR A 139 -1.12 -2.59 -3.41
N GLY A 140 -0.86 -3.19 -2.26
CA GLY A 140 0.46 -3.27 -1.65
C GLY A 140 1.45 -4.05 -2.53
N MET A 141 1.04 -5.20 -3.08
CA MET A 141 1.87 -5.97 -3.99
C MET A 141 2.20 -5.22 -5.28
N THR A 142 1.25 -4.45 -5.81
CA THR A 142 1.45 -3.57 -6.97
C THR A 142 2.55 -2.55 -6.68
N MET A 143 2.47 -1.89 -5.53
CA MET A 143 3.47 -0.90 -5.11
C MET A 143 4.83 -1.51 -4.78
N ALA A 144 4.85 -2.70 -4.18
CA ALA A 144 6.09 -3.42 -3.92
C ALA A 144 6.79 -3.82 -5.22
N CYS A 145 6.05 -4.35 -6.21
CA CYS A 145 6.59 -4.67 -7.53
C CYS A 145 7.12 -3.42 -8.26
N PHE A 146 6.38 -2.31 -8.20
CA PHE A 146 6.81 -1.01 -8.72
C PHE A 146 8.13 -0.58 -8.07
N SER A 147 8.20 -0.60 -6.74
CA SER A 147 9.38 -0.22 -5.97
C SER A 147 10.58 -1.12 -6.29
N TYR A 148 10.37 -2.42 -6.46
CA TYR A 148 11.42 -3.36 -6.85
C TYR A 148 11.98 -3.07 -8.25
N ALA A 149 11.10 -2.79 -9.23
CA ALA A 149 11.53 -2.42 -10.57
C ALA A 149 12.35 -1.13 -10.55
N LEU A 150 11.89 -0.13 -9.79
CA LEU A 150 12.57 1.15 -9.64
C LEU A 150 13.92 1.02 -8.92
N ALA A 151 13.99 0.20 -7.86
CA ALA A 151 15.21 -0.10 -7.13
C ALA A 151 16.31 -0.72 -8.01
N LEU A 152 15.92 -1.61 -8.94
CA LEU A 152 16.84 -2.23 -9.89
C LEU A 152 17.36 -1.25 -10.95
N LEU A 153 16.60 -0.19 -11.26
CA LEU A 153 17.05 0.88 -12.18
C LEU A 153 17.96 1.87 -11.47
N VAL A 154 17.57 2.34 -10.31
CA VAL A 154 18.25 3.42 -9.58
C VAL A 154 19.50 2.90 -8.86
N LYS A 155 19.44 1.70 -8.29
CA LYS A 155 20.52 1.01 -7.54
C LYS A 155 21.08 1.79 -6.35
N ASP A 156 20.43 2.86 -5.95
CA ASP A 156 20.80 3.71 -4.82
C ASP A 156 19.59 3.98 -3.92
N GLU A 157 19.81 3.97 -2.59
CA GLU A 157 18.73 4.16 -1.61
C GLU A 157 18.19 5.58 -1.61
N GLY A 158 19.07 6.58 -1.69
CA GLY A 158 18.67 7.98 -1.75
C GLY A 158 17.86 8.29 -3.00
N GLY A 159 18.33 7.81 -4.15
CA GLY A 159 17.63 7.93 -5.42
C GLY A 159 16.29 7.22 -5.45
N LEU A 160 16.20 6.01 -4.84
CA LEU A 160 14.92 5.31 -4.70
C LEU A 160 13.95 6.09 -3.82
N ALA A 161 14.40 6.58 -2.65
CA ALA A 161 13.56 7.37 -1.75
C ALA A 161 13.03 8.63 -2.44
N ALA A 162 13.90 9.37 -3.14
CA ALA A 162 13.54 10.58 -3.87
C ALA A 162 12.49 10.26 -4.97
N SER A 163 12.72 9.21 -5.75
CA SER A 163 11.83 8.80 -6.85
C SER A 163 10.48 8.33 -6.34
N VAL A 164 10.45 7.52 -5.28
CA VAL A 164 9.20 7.06 -4.65
C VAL A 164 8.42 8.25 -4.11
N ASN A 165 9.06 9.15 -3.36
CA ASN A 165 8.39 10.32 -2.81
C ASN A 165 7.86 11.24 -3.91
N LEU A 166 8.64 11.50 -4.96
CA LEU A 166 8.23 12.35 -6.08
C LEU A 166 6.97 11.85 -6.78
N LEU A 167 6.83 10.53 -6.92
CA LEU A 167 5.69 9.91 -7.60
C LEU A 167 4.52 9.64 -6.67
N VAL A 168 4.79 9.11 -5.47
CA VAL A 168 3.75 8.64 -4.55
C VAL A 168 3.08 9.79 -3.81
N LEU A 169 3.81 10.84 -3.42
CA LEU A 169 3.21 11.97 -2.69
C LEU A 169 2.09 12.66 -3.46
N PRO A 170 2.27 13.07 -4.75
CA PRO A 170 1.17 13.66 -5.51
C PRO A 170 -0.02 12.72 -5.68
N LEU A 171 0.25 11.44 -5.96
CA LEU A 171 -0.80 10.44 -6.11
C LEU A 171 -1.58 10.23 -4.81
N MET A 172 -0.91 10.23 -3.67
CA MET A 172 -1.54 10.11 -2.36
C MET A 172 -2.39 11.33 -2.01
N LEU A 173 -1.89 12.53 -2.24
CA LEU A 173 -2.64 13.77 -1.97
C LEU A 173 -3.91 13.87 -2.82
N LEU A 174 -3.83 13.42 -4.07
CA LEU A 174 -4.96 13.43 -5.02
C LEU A 174 -5.87 12.20 -4.89
N SER A 175 -5.55 11.24 -4.03
CA SER A 175 -6.36 10.02 -3.87
C SER A 175 -7.58 10.17 -2.95
N GLY A 176 -7.69 11.31 -2.26
CA GLY A 176 -8.77 11.53 -1.30
C GLY A 176 -8.61 10.78 0.03
N ILE A 177 -7.39 10.29 0.35
CA ILE A 177 -7.10 9.56 1.61
C ILE A 177 -7.42 10.44 2.82
N MET A 178 -6.90 11.66 2.84
CA MET A 178 -7.02 12.55 3.98
C MET A 178 -8.38 13.25 4.05
N LEU A 179 -8.88 13.67 2.90
CA LEU A 179 -10.17 14.36 2.81
C LEU A 179 -11.01 13.76 1.67
N PRO A 180 -12.30 13.50 1.88
CA PRO A 180 -13.15 13.03 0.80
C PRO A 180 -13.13 13.98 -0.40
N LEU A 181 -12.97 13.44 -1.61
CA LEU A 181 -12.94 14.22 -2.84
C LEU A 181 -14.26 14.94 -3.14
N SER A 182 -15.35 14.53 -2.50
CA SER A 182 -16.64 15.24 -2.55
C SER A 182 -16.55 16.69 -2.07
N LEU A 183 -15.62 17.00 -1.19
CA LEU A 183 -15.35 18.34 -0.67
C LEU A 183 -14.32 19.13 -1.50
N ALA A 184 -13.67 18.47 -2.47
CA ALA A 184 -12.63 19.09 -3.28
C ALA A 184 -13.22 19.96 -4.42
N PRO A 185 -12.52 21.03 -4.86
CA PRO A 185 -12.86 21.77 -6.05
C PRO A 185 -12.95 20.87 -7.29
N GLU A 186 -13.74 21.30 -8.28
CA GLU A 186 -14.04 20.51 -9.46
C GLU A 186 -12.78 20.11 -10.27
N LEU A 187 -11.82 21.01 -10.34
CA LEU A 187 -10.54 20.77 -11.00
C LEU A 187 -9.79 19.59 -10.35
N LEU A 188 -9.69 19.57 -9.03
CA LEU A 188 -9.01 18.48 -8.31
C LEU A 188 -9.75 17.16 -8.45
N ARG A 189 -11.09 17.17 -8.44
CA ARG A 189 -11.91 15.98 -8.70
C ARG A 189 -11.66 15.40 -10.08
N ASN A 190 -11.52 16.25 -11.10
CA ASN A 190 -11.25 15.79 -12.46
C ASN A 190 -9.85 15.18 -12.60
N ILE A 191 -8.83 15.78 -11.98
CA ILE A 191 -7.47 15.23 -11.95
C ILE A 191 -7.47 13.89 -11.18
N ALA A 192 -8.18 13.81 -10.06
CA ALA A 192 -8.26 12.59 -9.25
C ALA A 192 -8.87 11.38 -9.99
N LYS A 193 -9.68 11.58 -11.03
CA LYS A 193 -10.22 10.50 -11.87
C LYS A 193 -9.11 9.72 -12.61
N PHE A 194 -7.96 10.34 -12.88
CA PHE A 194 -6.82 9.68 -13.50
C PHE A 194 -5.95 8.93 -12.49
N ASN A 195 -6.17 9.16 -11.20
CA ASN A 195 -5.41 8.53 -10.15
C ASN A 195 -5.99 7.14 -9.80
N PRO A 196 -5.26 6.05 -10.03
CA PRO A 196 -5.75 4.70 -9.73
C PRO A 196 -6.05 4.48 -8.24
N PHE A 197 -5.32 5.14 -7.35
CA PHE A 197 -5.47 5.00 -5.91
C PHE A 197 -6.74 5.68 -5.37
N THR A 198 -7.30 6.64 -6.09
CA THR A 198 -8.63 7.19 -5.77
C THR A 198 -9.69 6.10 -5.74
N TYR A 199 -9.69 5.23 -6.75
CA TYR A 199 -10.62 4.10 -6.81
C TYR A 199 -10.39 3.11 -5.68
N ALA A 200 -9.14 2.87 -5.28
CA ALA A 200 -8.83 2.01 -4.14
C ALA A 200 -9.37 2.59 -2.82
N VAL A 201 -9.28 3.91 -2.61
CA VAL A 201 -9.81 4.60 -1.42
C VAL A 201 -11.33 4.55 -1.41
N ASP A 202 -11.99 4.89 -2.52
CA ASP A 202 -13.44 4.89 -2.61
C ASP A 202 -14.02 3.48 -2.44
N ALA A 203 -13.39 2.47 -3.07
CA ALA A 203 -13.76 1.07 -2.88
C ALA A 203 -13.56 0.61 -1.43
N SER A 204 -12.47 1.01 -0.79
CA SER A 204 -12.22 0.66 0.62
C SER A 204 -13.31 1.22 1.53
N ARG A 205 -13.78 2.43 1.27
CA ARG A 205 -14.90 3.05 2.02
C ARG A 205 -16.23 2.34 1.76
N ALA A 206 -16.52 2.00 0.49
CA ALA A 206 -17.71 1.26 0.13
C ALA A 206 -17.75 -0.13 0.79
N LEU A 207 -16.63 -0.85 0.78
CA LEU A 207 -16.50 -2.17 1.41
C LEU A 207 -16.70 -2.09 2.93
N VAL A 208 -16.15 -1.06 3.58
CA VAL A 208 -16.39 -0.80 5.02
C VAL A 208 -17.84 -0.51 5.32
N ALA A 209 -18.54 0.22 4.45
CA ALA A 209 -19.95 0.50 4.57
C ALA A 209 -20.85 -0.71 4.29
N GLY A 210 -20.29 -1.80 3.71
CA GLY A 210 -21.05 -3.00 3.36
C GLY A 210 -21.69 -2.97 1.97
N ASP A 211 -21.32 -2.00 1.14
CA ASP A 211 -21.76 -1.89 -0.25
C ASP A 211 -20.78 -2.61 -1.19
N PHE A 212 -21.02 -3.91 -1.37
CA PHE A 212 -20.17 -4.78 -2.21
C PHE A 212 -20.42 -4.59 -3.71
N GLY A 213 -21.60 -4.09 -4.07
CA GLY A 213 -22.02 -3.87 -5.46
C GLY A 213 -21.66 -2.49 -6.00
N ALA A 214 -21.02 -1.64 -5.20
CA ALA A 214 -20.67 -0.30 -5.64
C ALA A 214 -19.76 -0.34 -6.86
N ASP A 215 -20.05 0.49 -7.84
CA ASP A 215 -19.25 0.69 -9.05
C ASP A 215 -17.77 0.97 -8.74
N SER A 216 -17.50 1.63 -7.62
CA SER A 216 -16.15 1.94 -7.14
C SER A 216 -15.35 0.67 -6.82
N VAL A 217 -16.00 -0.37 -6.26
CA VAL A 217 -15.36 -1.64 -5.92
C VAL A 217 -14.91 -2.36 -7.20
N ILE A 218 -15.81 -2.49 -8.16
CA ILE A 218 -15.51 -3.17 -9.44
C ILE A 218 -14.39 -2.42 -10.18
N LYS A 219 -14.50 -1.09 -10.28
CA LYS A 219 -13.49 -0.25 -10.94
C LYS A 219 -12.12 -0.36 -10.25
N ALA A 220 -12.08 -0.36 -8.92
CA ALA A 220 -10.84 -0.50 -8.17
C ALA A 220 -10.15 -1.85 -8.45
N PHE A 221 -10.89 -2.97 -8.39
CA PHE A 221 -10.30 -4.27 -8.67
C PHE A 221 -9.78 -4.39 -10.10
N ILE A 222 -10.48 -3.82 -11.09
CA ILE A 222 -10.03 -3.80 -12.49
C ILE A 222 -8.77 -2.93 -12.63
N ILE A 223 -8.81 -1.69 -12.17
CA ILE A 223 -7.72 -0.72 -12.35
C ILE A 223 -6.46 -1.17 -11.61
N ILE A 224 -6.59 -1.53 -10.33
CA ILE A 224 -5.46 -2.02 -9.52
C ILE A 224 -4.97 -3.38 -10.04
N GLY A 225 -5.87 -4.25 -10.51
CA GLY A 225 -5.51 -5.52 -11.15
C GLY A 225 -4.68 -5.33 -12.43
N VAL A 226 -5.07 -4.42 -13.30
CA VAL A 226 -4.29 -4.07 -14.50
C VAL A 226 -2.93 -3.49 -14.12
N LEU A 227 -2.88 -2.57 -13.15
CA LEU A 227 -1.62 -2.04 -12.63
C LEU A 227 -0.73 -3.12 -12.02
N ALA A 228 -1.29 -4.08 -11.28
CA ALA A 228 -0.55 -5.20 -10.73
C ALA A 228 0.12 -6.01 -11.84
N VAL A 229 -0.60 -6.34 -12.90
CA VAL A 229 -0.04 -7.07 -14.06
C VAL A 229 1.09 -6.27 -14.70
N LEU A 230 0.91 -4.97 -14.92
CA LEU A 230 1.92 -4.11 -15.53
C LEU A 230 3.17 -3.99 -14.66
N THR A 231 3.02 -3.79 -13.35
CA THR A 231 4.15 -3.66 -12.43
C THR A 231 4.89 -4.98 -12.23
N ILE A 232 4.18 -6.12 -12.16
CA ILE A 232 4.80 -7.46 -12.12
C ILE A 232 5.60 -7.71 -13.40
N TYR A 233 5.03 -7.40 -14.56
CA TYR A 233 5.73 -7.53 -15.84
C TYR A 233 7.00 -6.66 -15.87
N TRP A 234 6.90 -5.39 -15.46
CA TRP A 234 8.03 -4.47 -15.41
C TRP A 234 9.11 -4.96 -14.43
N ALA A 235 8.74 -5.34 -13.20
CA ALA A 235 9.65 -5.90 -12.22
C ALA A 235 10.38 -7.14 -12.76
N THR A 236 9.64 -8.08 -13.37
CA THR A 236 10.22 -9.30 -13.93
C THR A 236 11.21 -9.00 -15.07
N ARG A 237 10.87 -8.03 -15.93
CA ARG A 237 11.76 -7.59 -17.01
C ARG A 237 13.03 -6.92 -16.47
N SER A 238 12.89 -6.02 -15.49
CA SER A 238 14.01 -5.32 -14.84
C SER A 238 14.99 -6.32 -14.17
N ILE A 239 14.47 -7.38 -13.56
CA ILE A 239 15.26 -8.44 -12.96
C ILE A 239 16.09 -9.19 -14.02
N ARG A 240 15.49 -9.51 -15.16
CA ARG A 240 16.19 -10.20 -16.25
C ARG A 240 17.36 -9.37 -16.79
N HIS A 241 17.17 -8.06 -16.95
CA HIS A 241 18.23 -7.15 -17.44
C HIS A 241 19.33 -6.90 -16.40
N ALA A 242 19.01 -6.80 -15.12
CA ALA A 242 20.00 -6.64 -14.06
C ALA A 242 20.87 -7.92 -13.86
N ALA A 243 20.47 -9.01 -14.48
CA ALA A 243 21.10 -10.31 -14.36
C ALA A 243 22.02 -10.68 -15.55
N MET A 244 21.98 -9.90 -16.64
CA MET A 244 22.93 -9.98 -17.74
C MET A 244 24.18 -9.15 -17.43
#